data_8d2faad19fa357c916babdc46ce34e7c
#
_entry.id   8d2faad19fa357c916babdc46ce34e7c
#
_cell.length_a   1.000
_cell.length_b   1.000
_cell.length_c   1.000
_cell.angle_alpha   90.00
_cell.angle_beta   90.00
_cell.angle_gamma   90.00
#
_symmetry.space_group_name_H-M   'P 1'
#
loop_
_entity.id
_entity.type
_entity.pdbx_description
1 polymer ?
#
loop_
_entity_poly.entity_id
_entity_poly.type
_entity_poly.pdbx_seq_one_letter_code
_entity_poly.pdbx_strand_id
1 'polypeptide(L)'
;PTPVSALVHSATMVAAGVYLVGRFFPVLTPDVLLVIAYTGGLTLFIAATIAVTATDIKKVLAYSTVSQLGYMMLALGVGGWVAGLFHLITHAFFKSLLFLCSGSVIHACHTNDMRKMGGLLKVMPYTGWTMLIGCLAIIGAGVPFVLGFSGYYSKDAILAQALLFSRTNPQHSILYLAVAGGAFITAFYMFRLWFMTFAGSPRDQHVFEHAHESPRVMTRPLVALAVFAVAAGWALPGGLGVE
;
A
#
# COMPACT_ATOMS: atom_id res chain seq x y z
N PRO A 1 6.28 2.64 -19.12
CA PRO A 1 6.65 3.85 -18.38
C PRO A 1 6.10 3.81 -16.96
N THR A 2 6.90 4.18 -15.95
CA THR A 2 6.52 4.08 -14.53
C THR A 2 5.35 5.00 -14.15
N PRO A 3 5.20 6.22 -14.69
CA PRO A 3 4.01 7.06 -14.42
C PRO A 3 2.69 6.38 -14.80
N VAL A 4 2.68 5.63 -15.91
CA VAL A 4 1.50 4.84 -16.32
C VAL A 4 1.23 3.73 -15.30
N SER A 5 2.28 3.03 -14.82
CA SER A 5 2.12 2.01 -13.77
C SER A 5 1.59 2.62 -12.46
N ALA A 6 2.05 3.81 -12.08
CA ALA A 6 1.56 4.52 -10.91
C ALA A 6 0.06 4.88 -11.03
N LEU A 7 -0.40 5.28 -12.21
CA LEU A 7 -1.80 5.64 -12.43
C LEU A 7 -2.67 4.39 -12.62
N VAL A 8 -2.32 3.53 -13.57
CA VAL A 8 -3.15 2.40 -14.00
C VAL A 8 -3.15 1.27 -12.98
N HIS A 9 -1.97 0.87 -12.49
CA HIS A 9 -1.83 -0.30 -11.60
C HIS A 9 -1.98 0.04 -10.11
N SER A 10 -2.12 1.31 -9.72
CA SER A 10 -2.24 1.65 -8.30
C SER A 10 -3.48 2.46 -7.93
N ALA A 11 -3.86 3.46 -8.75
CA ALA A 11 -4.83 4.45 -8.31
C ALA A 11 -6.19 4.37 -9.02
N THR A 12 -6.26 3.91 -10.28
CA THR A 12 -7.47 4.06 -11.09
C THR A 12 -8.04 2.73 -11.59
N MET A 13 -7.44 2.10 -12.61
CA MET A 13 -8.06 0.96 -13.28
C MET A 13 -8.27 -0.25 -12.35
N VAL A 14 -7.29 -0.59 -11.53
CA VAL A 14 -7.43 -1.69 -10.57
C VAL A 14 -8.40 -1.38 -9.42
N ALA A 15 -8.54 -0.10 -9.07
CA ALA A 15 -9.47 0.37 -8.06
C ALA A 15 -10.93 0.39 -8.54
N ALA A 16 -11.17 0.39 -9.85
CA ALA A 16 -12.51 0.41 -10.44
C ALA A 16 -13.37 -0.78 -9.99
N GLY A 17 -12.78 -1.97 -9.83
CA GLY A 17 -13.48 -3.16 -9.33
C GLY A 17 -13.99 -2.98 -7.89
N VAL A 18 -13.16 -2.41 -7.01
CA VAL A 18 -13.55 -2.10 -5.63
C VAL A 18 -14.64 -1.03 -5.61
N TYR A 19 -14.48 0.02 -6.42
CA TYR A 19 -15.50 1.07 -6.54
C TYR A 19 -16.82 0.53 -7.07
N LEU A 20 -16.78 -0.37 -8.08
CA LEU A 20 -17.97 -1.03 -8.61
C LEU A 20 -18.75 -1.77 -7.51
N VAL A 21 -18.05 -2.64 -6.75
CA VAL A 21 -18.67 -3.37 -5.62
C VAL A 21 -19.21 -2.39 -4.57
N GLY A 22 -18.47 -1.32 -4.26
CA GLY A 22 -18.92 -0.28 -3.35
C GLY A 22 -20.20 0.45 -3.83
N ARG A 23 -20.36 0.68 -5.15
CA ARG A 23 -21.56 1.30 -5.73
C ARG A 23 -22.78 0.37 -5.69
N PHE A 24 -22.56 -0.92 -5.93
CA PHE A 24 -23.62 -1.93 -5.88
C PHE A 24 -23.85 -2.49 -4.48
N PHE A 25 -23.10 -2.06 -3.49
CA PHE A 25 -23.17 -2.56 -2.11
C PHE A 25 -24.60 -2.65 -1.55
N PRO A 26 -25.50 -1.63 -1.73
CA PRO A 26 -26.85 -1.69 -1.18
C PRO A 26 -27.77 -2.79 -1.76
N VAL A 27 -27.41 -3.34 -2.93
CA VAL A 27 -28.21 -4.38 -3.60
C VAL A 27 -27.59 -5.78 -3.47
N LEU A 28 -26.41 -5.89 -2.84
CA LEU A 28 -25.74 -7.17 -2.62
C LEU A 28 -26.33 -7.89 -1.41
N THR A 29 -26.63 -9.18 -1.59
CA THR A 29 -27.13 -10.03 -0.49
C THR A 29 -25.98 -10.41 0.48
N PRO A 30 -26.29 -10.76 1.74
CA PRO A 30 -25.27 -11.19 2.71
C PRO A 30 -24.40 -12.34 2.22
N ASP A 31 -24.97 -13.30 1.49
CA ASP A 31 -24.22 -14.44 0.95
C ASP A 31 -23.21 -14.00 -0.10
N VAL A 32 -23.60 -13.09 -0.99
CA VAL A 32 -22.69 -12.51 -1.99
C VAL A 32 -21.57 -11.71 -1.32
N LEU A 33 -21.90 -10.92 -0.30
CA LEU A 33 -20.91 -10.18 0.48
C LEU A 33 -19.92 -11.13 1.16
N LEU A 34 -20.38 -12.26 1.69
CA LEU A 34 -19.52 -13.26 2.30
C LEU A 34 -18.56 -13.89 1.27
N VAL A 35 -19.03 -14.21 0.07
CA VAL A 35 -18.17 -14.68 -1.04
C VAL A 35 -17.11 -13.63 -1.40
N ILE A 36 -17.50 -12.36 -1.46
CA ILE A 36 -16.57 -11.23 -1.70
C ILE A 36 -15.53 -11.15 -0.58
N ALA A 37 -15.92 -11.32 0.69
CA ALA A 37 -15.02 -11.30 1.83
C ALA A 37 -13.96 -12.41 1.75
N TYR A 38 -14.35 -13.63 1.44
CA TYR A 38 -13.45 -14.77 1.31
C TYR A 38 -12.50 -14.64 0.11
N THR A 39 -13.02 -14.24 -1.04
CA THR A 39 -12.18 -13.99 -2.23
C THR A 39 -11.19 -12.84 -1.98
N GLY A 40 -11.61 -11.78 -1.28
CA GLY A 40 -10.76 -10.69 -0.85
C GLY A 40 -9.65 -11.16 0.10
N GLY A 41 -10.01 -11.95 1.12
CA GLY A 41 -9.05 -12.52 2.09
C GLY A 41 -8.03 -13.46 1.45
N LEU A 42 -8.47 -14.32 0.54
CA LEU A 42 -7.57 -15.21 -0.20
C LEU A 42 -6.61 -14.43 -1.11
N THR A 43 -7.14 -13.46 -1.85
CA THR A 43 -6.36 -12.57 -2.73
C THR A 43 -5.31 -11.79 -1.93
N LEU A 44 -5.71 -11.22 -0.80
CA LEU A 44 -4.85 -10.52 0.13
C LEU A 44 -3.64 -11.39 0.53
N PHE A 45 -3.92 -12.61 1.00
CA PHE A 45 -2.88 -13.48 1.55
C PHE A 45 -1.93 -14.00 0.47
N ILE A 46 -2.46 -14.53 -0.65
CA ILE A 46 -1.65 -15.04 -1.76
C ILE A 46 -0.76 -13.94 -2.34
N ALA A 47 -1.32 -12.76 -2.60
CA ALA A 47 -0.53 -11.67 -3.18
C ALA A 47 0.55 -11.17 -2.20
N ALA A 48 0.26 -11.10 -0.90
CA ALA A 48 1.23 -10.71 0.11
C ALA A 48 2.39 -11.71 0.19
N THR A 49 2.13 -13.02 0.17
CA THR A 49 3.18 -14.05 0.20
C THR A 49 4.06 -14.02 -1.05
N ILE A 50 3.49 -13.77 -2.22
CA ILE A 50 4.28 -13.58 -3.46
C ILE A 50 5.17 -12.33 -3.35
N ALA A 51 4.66 -11.24 -2.78
CA ALA A 51 5.43 -10.02 -2.57
C ALA A 51 6.66 -10.22 -1.66
N VAL A 52 6.59 -11.14 -0.69
CA VAL A 52 7.71 -11.49 0.21
C VAL A 52 8.90 -12.06 -0.57
N THR A 53 8.66 -12.90 -1.58
CA THR A 53 9.70 -13.60 -2.32
C THR A 53 10.19 -12.84 -3.56
N ALA A 54 9.41 -11.91 -4.08
CA ALA A 54 9.75 -11.15 -5.27
C ALA A 54 11.03 -10.31 -5.09
N THR A 55 11.88 -10.28 -6.10
CA THR A 55 13.17 -9.54 -6.12
C THR A 55 13.14 -8.30 -7.01
N ASP A 56 12.16 -8.21 -7.90
CA ASP A 56 11.92 -7.03 -8.74
C ASP A 56 11.07 -6.01 -7.98
N ILE A 57 11.59 -4.78 -7.85
CA ILE A 57 10.95 -3.70 -7.09
C ILE A 57 9.51 -3.40 -7.60
N LYS A 58 9.28 -3.43 -8.93
CA LYS A 58 7.95 -3.22 -9.49
C LYS A 58 7.01 -4.39 -9.22
N LYS A 59 7.52 -5.63 -9.26
CA LYS A 59 6.73 -6.83 -8.94
C LYS A 59 6.29 -6.82 -7.48
N VAL A 60 7.18 -6.47 -6.54
CA VAL A 60 6.80 -6.32 -5.12
C VAL A 60 5.67 -5.31 -4.98
N LEU A 61 5.78 -4.14 -5.60
CA LEU A 61 4.74 -3.10 -5.53
C LEU A 61 3.44 -3.52 -6.21
N ALA A 62 3.49 -4.26 -7.33
CA ALA A 62 2.32 -4.77 -8.03
C ALA A 62 1.55 -5.79 -7.17
N TYR A 63 2.24 -6.82 -6.64
CA TYR A 63 1.61 -7.79 -5.74
C TYR A 63 1.13 -7.15 -4.43
N SER A 64 1.85 -6.15 -3.93
CA SER A 64 1.39 -5.32 -2.83
C SER A 64 0.08 -4.60 -3.16
N THR A 65 -0.11 -4.13 -4.41
CA THR A 65 -1.37 -3.52 -4.84
C THR A 65 -2.50 -4.55 -4.85
N VAL A 66 -2.28 -5.74 -5.43
CA VAL A 66 -3.27 -6.83 -5.43
C VAL A 66 -3.67 -7.21 -4.00
N SER A 67 -2.69 -7.27 -3.08
CA SER A 67 -2.94 -7.53 -1.67
C SER A 67 -3.82 -6.45 -1.03
N GLN A 68 -3.56 -5.16 -1.29
CA GLN A 68 -4.37 -4.07 -0.73
C GLN A 68 -5.80 -4.02 -1.33
N LEU A 69 -5.96 -4.40 -2.61
CA LEU A 69 -7.29 -4.57 -3.19
C LEU A 69 -8.06 -5.70 -2.50
N GLY A 70 -7.38 -6.79 -2.16
CA GLY A 70 -7.93 -7.86 -1.34
C GLY A 70 -8.42 -7.35 0.03
N TYR A 71 -7.67 -6.44 0.68
CA TYR A 71 -8.11 -5.74 1.90
C TYR A 71 -9.43 -5.01 1.71
N MET A 72 -9.53 -4.22 0.64
CA MET A 72 -10.73 -3.42 0.34
C MET A 72 -11.93 -4.30 0.05
N MET A 73 -11.74 -5.36 -0.74
CA MET A 73 -12.81 -6.33 -1.06
C MET A 73 -13.28 -7.06 0.19
N LEU A 74 -12.36 -7.51 1.06
CA LEU A 74 -12.72 -8.11 2.33
C LEU A 74 -13.48 -7.12 3.21
N ALA A 75 -13.03 -5.87 3.30
CA ALA A 75 -13.72 -4.84 4.07
C ALA A 75 -15.16 -4.62 3.61
N LEU A 76 -15.38 -4.51 2.29
CA LEU A 76 -16.73 -4.44 1.72
C LEU A 76 -17.54 -5.68 2.06
N GLY A 77 -16.96 -6.87 1.90
CA GLY A 77 -17.62 -8.15 2.15
C GLY A 77 -18.06 -8.37 3.60
N VAL A 78 -17.35 -7.80 4.58
CA VAL A 78 -17.75 -7.84 6.01
C VAL A 78 -18.63 -6.65 6.42
N GLY A 79 -19.16 -5.89 5.48
CA GLY A 79 -20.05 -4.76 5.76
C GLY A 79 -19.34 -3.42 6.00
N GLY A 80 -18.02 -3.35 5.89
CA GLY A 80 -17.20 -2.15 6.09
C GLY A 80 -17.14 -1.25 4.86
N TRP A 81 -18.28 -0.79 4.36
CA TRP A 81 -18.35 0.03 3.14
C TRP A 81 -17.49 1.30 3.23
N VAL A 82 -17.65 2.06 4.32
CA VAL A 82 -16.88 3.29 4.56
C VAL A 82 -15.40 2.97 4.68
N ALA A 83 -15.02 1.95 5.46
CA ALA A 83 -13.64 1.56 5.67
C ALA A 83 -12.94 1.14 4.37
N GLY A 84 -13.63 0.35 3.52
CA GLY A 84 -13.12 -0.09 2.23
C GLY A 84 -12.90 1.07 1.26
N LEU A 85 -13.85 1.99 1.12
CA LEU A 85 -13.74 3.16 0.25
C LEU A 85 -12.76 4.21 0.78
N PHE A 86 -12.69 4.40 2.09
CA PHE A 86 -11.70 5.26 2.70
C PHE A 86 -10.28 4.75 2.44
N HIS A 87 -10.06 3.44 2.57
CA HIS A 87 -8.77 2.85 2.23
C HIS A 87 -8.43 2.98 0.75
N LEU A 88 -9.41 2.94 -0.15
CA LEU A 88 -9.21 3.19 -1.58
C LEU A 88 -8.64 4.59 -1.84
N ILE A 89 -9.13 5.62 -1.15
CA ILE A 89 -8.66 7.00 -1.29
C ILE A 89 -7.22 7.13 -0.78
N THR A 90 -6.94 6.70 0.44
CA THR A 90 -5.60 6.77 1.02
C THR A 90 -4.59 5.94 0.24
N HIS A 91 -5.01 4.77 -0.25
CA HIS A 91 -4.23 3.87 -1.10
C HIS A 91 -3.75 4.55 -2.38
N ALA A 92 -4.59 5.35 -3.03
CA ALA A 92 -4.22 6.04 -4.25
C ALA A 92 -2.99 6.94 -4.04
N PHE A 93 -2.90 7.65 -2.92
CA PHE A 93 -1.77 8.54 -2.63
C PHE A 93 -0.48 7.78 -2.33
N PHE A 94 -0.48 6.89 -1.33
CA PHE A 94 0.77 6.22 -0.96
C PHE A 94 1.25 5.22 -2.01
N LYS A 95 0.35 4.62 -2.79
CA LYS A 95 0.77 3.72 -3.88
C LYS A 95 1.34 4.47 -5.07
N SER A 96 0.73 5.57 -5.48
CA SER A 96 1.30 6.42 -6.52
C SER A 96 2.69 6.91 -6.12
N LEU A 97 2.86 7.32 -4.85
CA LEU A 97 4.16 7.68 -4.30
C LEU A 97 5.19 6.54 -4.46
N LEU A 98 4.86 5.33 -3.98
CA LEU A 98 5.75 4.17 -4.02
C LEU A 98 6.16 3.79 -5.45
N PHE A 99 5.21 3.80 -6.38
CA PHE A 99 5.50 3.51 -7.79
C PHE A 99 6.36 4.59 -8.44
N LEU A 100 6.12 5.86 -8.17
CA LEU A 100 6.95 6.95 -8.71
C LEU A 100 8.36 6.92 -8.12
N CYS A 101 8.51 6.64 -6.81
CA CYS A 101 9.82 6.41 -6.20
C CYS A 101 10.56 5.25 -6.84
N SER A 102 9.88 4.11 -7.07
CA SER A 102 10.49 2.98 -7.79
C SER A 102 10.92 3.36 -9.21
N GLY A 103 10.16 4.24 -9.87
CA GLY A 103 10.52 4.81 -11.16
C GLY A 103 11.80 5.61 -11.12
N SER A 104 11.97 6.46 -10.12
CA SER A 104 13.19 7.24 -9.89
C SER A 104 14.39 6.32 -9.64
N VAL A 105 14.23 5.29 -8.81
CA VAL A 105 15.29 4.31 -8.54
C VAL A 105 15.69 3.57 -9.82
N ILE A 106 14.73 3.07 -10.58
CA ILE A 106 15.02 2.34 -11.83
C ILE A 106 15.66 3.25 -12.88
N HIS A 107 15.26 4.51 -12.93
CA HIS A 107 15.85 5.49 -13.84
C HIS A 107 17.34 5.73 -13.51
N ALA A 108 17.68 5.80 -12.24
CA ALA A 108 19.06 6.01 -11.78
C ALA A 108 19.91 4.73 -11.87
N CYS A 109 19.36 3.57 -11.54
CA CYS A 109 20.10 2.31 -11.44
C CYS A 109 20.08 1.47 -12.72
N HIS A 110 19.23 1.79 -13.68
CA HIS A 110 18.99 1.02 -14.92
C HIS A 110 18.68 -0.47 -14.70
N THR A 111 18.20 -0.84 -13.49
CA THR A 111 17.82 -2.21 -13.14
C THR A 111 16.57 -2.20 -12.26
N ASN A 112 15.76 -3.28 -12.35
CA ASN A 112 14.62 -3.52 -11.46
C ASN A 112 14.98 -4.46 -10.29
N ASP A 113 16.12 -5.15 -10.35
CA ASP A 113 16.50 -6.17 -9.38
C ASP A 113 17.09 -5.55 -8.12
N MET A 114 16.37 -5.64 -7.01
CA MET A 114 16.77 -5.11 -5.70
C MET A 114 18.04 -5.78 -5.15
N ARG A 115 18.40 -6.97 -5.65
CA ARG A 115 19.63 -7.67 -5.22
C ARG A 115 20.90 -7.00 -5.72
N LYS A 116 20.80 -6.17 -6.78
CA LYS A 116 21.90 -5.36 -7.31
C LYS A 116 21.95 -3.97 -6.70
N MET A 117 20.93 -3.57 -5.94
CA MET A 117 20.85 -2.26 -5.28
C MET A 117 21.47 -2.32 -3.88
N GLY A 118 21.48 -1.21 -3.18
CA GLY A 118 21.91 -1.06 -1.78
C GLY A 118 22.62 0.27 -1.55
N GLY A 119 22.47 0.84 -0.35
CA GLY A 119 23.13 2.09 0.01
C GLY A 119 22.65 3.35 -0.73
N LEU A 120 21.59 3.25 -1.54
CA LEU A 120 21.14 4.35 -2.39
C LEU A 120 20.65 5.59 -1.62
N LEU A 121 20.37 5.47 -0.32
CA LEU A 121 19.98 6.62 0.50
C LEU A 121 21.01 7.74 0.49
N LYS A 122 22.31 7.41 0.32
CA LYS A 122 23.42 8.38 0.28
C LYS A 122 23.41 9.24 -0.99
N VAL A 123 22.98 8.68 -2.11
CA VAL A 123 23.01 9.33 -3.44
C VAL A 123 21.63 9.79 -3.90
N MET A 124 20.56 9.21 -3.33
CA MET A 124 19.16 9.53 -3.63
C MET A 124 18.33 9.81 -2.35
N PRO A 125 18.70 10.84 -1.56
CA PRO A 125 18.05 11.06 -0.27
C PRO A 125 16.57 11.46 -0.40
N TYR A 126 16.20 12.32 -1.34
CA TYR A 126 14.79 12.71 -1.54
C TYR A 126 13.91 11.51 -1.91
N THR A 127 14.35 10.70 -2.87
CA THR A 127 13.66 9.49 -3.28
C THR A 127 13.59 8.48 -2.13
N GLY A 128 14.67 8.29 -1.37
CA GLY A 128 14.75 7.34 -0.26
C GLY A 128 13.82 7.68 0.89
N TRP A 129 13.77 8.95 1.33
CA TRP A 129 12.90 9.39 2.41
C TRP A 129 11.42 9.41 2.00
N THR A 130 11.10 9.88 0.80
CA THR A 130 9.71 9.85 0.32
C THR A 130 9.21 8.42 0.14
N MET A 131 10.06 7.49 -0.27
CA MET A 131 9.71 6.07 -0.33
C MET A 131 9.49 5.47 1.07
N LEU A 132 10.29 5.87 2.06
CA LEU A 132 10.06 5.46 3.46
C LEU A 132 8.70 5.94 3.97
N ILE A 133 8.34 7.20 3.69
CA ILE A 133 7.01 7.75 4.02
C ILE A 133 5.90 6.88 3.39
N GLY A 134 6.06 6.51 2.12
CA GLY A 134 5.13 5.61 1.46
C GLY A 134 5.05 4.22 2.09
N CYS A 135 6.19 3.67 2.52
CA CYS A 135 6.26 2.40 3.25
C CYS A 135 5.56 2.51 4.62
N LEU A 136 5.79 3.58 5.37
CA LEU A 136 5.14 3.82 6.66
C LEU A 136 3.62 4.03 6.49
N ALA A 137 3.20 4.72 5.44
CA ALA A 137 1.79 4.89 5.15
C ALA A 137 1.10 3.56 4.82
N ILE A 138 1.66 2.73 3.92
CA ILE A 138 1.02 1.46 3.54
C ILE A 138 0.99 0.43 4.67
N ILE A 139 1.98 0.40 5.57
CA ILE A 139 1.95 -0.50 6.73
C ILE A 139 0.96 -0.02 7.80
N GLY A 140 0.51 1.22 7.73
CA GLY A 140 -0.36 1.81 8.73
C GLY A 140 0.42 2.24 9.97
N ALA A 141 1.62 2.81 9.81
CA ALA A 141 2.39 3.30 10.94
C ALA A 141 1.69 4.48 11.62
N GLY A 142 1.66 4.45 12.93
CA GLY A 142 1.08 5.52 13.74
C GLY A 142 1.32 5.29 15.22
N VAL A 143 1.15 6.36 15.99
CA VAL A 143 1.16 6.31 17.45
C VAL A 143 -0.29 6.45 17.91
N PRO A 144 -0.85 5.45 18.59
CA PRO A 144 -2.23 5.50 19.05
C PRO A 144 -2.52 6.80 19.80
N PHE A 145 -3.67 7.42 19.51
CA PHE A 145 -4.16 8.66 20.13
C PHE A 145 -3.31 9.93 19.89
N VAL A 146 -2.24 9.86 19.08
CA VAL A 146 -1.38 11.03 18.80
C VAL A 146 -1.44 11.41 17.32
N LEU A 147 -0.84 10.59 16.48
CA LEU A 147 -0.74 10.86 15.03
C LEU A 147 -0.42 9.59 14.27
N GLY A 148 -0.98 9.44 13.08
CA GLY A 148 -0.69 8.33 12.16
C GLY A 148 -0.60 8.79 10.72
N PHE A 149 0.04 7.98 9.90
CA PHE A 149 -0.02 8.11 8.45
C PHE A 149 -1.42 7.79 7.95
N SER A 150 -1.76 8.20 6.73
CA SER A 150 -3.11 8.00 6.18
C SER A 150 -3.58 6.54 6.19
N GLY A 151 -2.66 5.61 5.96
CA GLY A 151 -2.94 4.17 6.03
C GLY A 151 -3.20 3.62 7.44
N TYR A 152 -2.75 4.31 8.50
CA TYR A 152 -3.06 3.95 9.88
C TYR A 152 -4.58 4.00 10.10
N TYR A 153 -5.19 5.14 9.84
CA TYR A 153 -6.63 5.34 10.04
C TYR A 153 -7.47 4.40 9.16
N SER A 154 -7.11 4.26 7.89
CA SER A 154 -7.91 3.45 6.97
C SER A 154 -7.76 1.95 7.21
N LYS A 155 -6.58 1.45 7.61
CA LYS A 155 -6.40 0.04 7.96
C LYS A 155 -7.00 -0.31 9.31
N ASP A 156 -6.89 0.60 10.29
CA ASP A 156 -7.51 0.41 11.60
C ASP A 156 -9.03 0.28 11.47
N ALA A 157 -9.67 1.12 10.64
CA ALA A 157 -11.09 1.00 10.33
C ALA A 157 -11.45 -0.36 9.71
N ILE A 158 -10.62 -0.91 8.81
CA ILE A 158 -10.84 -2.25 8.24
C ILE A 158 -10.69 -3.34 9.29
N LEU A 159 -9.62 -3.25 10.12
CA LEU A 159 -9.39 -4.21 11.21
C LEU A 159 -10.52 -4.20 12.23
N ALA A 160 -10.98 -3.01 12.63
CA ALA A 160 -12.11 -2.87 13.57
C ALA A 160 -13.39 -3.50 13.00
N GLN A 161 -13.70 -3.24 11.74
CA GLN A 161 -14.87 -3.82 11.08
C GLN A 161 -14.78 -5.35 10.94
N ALA A 162 -13.61 -5.88 10.56
CA ALA A 162 -13.38 -7.32 10.47
C ALA A 162 -13.46 -8.00 11.85
N LEU A 163 -12.99 -7.33 12.91
CA LEU A 163 -13.10 -7.80 14.28
C LEU A 163 -14.57 -7.82 14.74
N LEU A 164 -15.33 -6.77 14.47
CA LEU A 164 -16.76 -6.70 14.79
C LEU A 164 -17.52 -7.83 14.09
N PHE A 165 -17.29 -8.02 12.79
CA PHE A 165 -17.89 -9.10 12.02
C PHE A 165 -17.52 -10.48 12.59
N SER A 166 -16.28 -10.70 12.99
CA SER A 166 -15.80 -11.94 13.59
C SER A 166 -16.48 -12.23 14.96
N ARG A 167 -16.75 -11.20 15.76
CA ARG A 167 -17.45 -11.33 17.04
C ARG A 167 -18.91 -11.71 16.88
N THR A 168 -19.57 -11.18 15.85
CA THR A 168 -20.97 -11.49 15.55
C THR A 168 -21.12 -12.81 14.77
N ASN A 169 -20.09 -13.24 14.05
CA ASN A 169 -20.06 -14.45 13.22
C ASN A 169 -18.79 -15.27 13.50
N PRO A 170 -18.70 -15.96 14.64
CA PRO A 170 -17.48 -16.67 15.08
C PRO A 170 -16.97 -17.72 14.07
N GLN A 171 -17.88 -18.33 13.29
CA GLN A 171 -17.55 -19.32 12.24
C GLN A 171 -16.70 -18.72 11.11
N HIS A 172 -16.68 -17.39 10.96
CA HIS A 172 -15.93 -16.68 9.93
C HIS A 172 -14.72 -15.89 10.49
N SER A 173 -14.24 -16.24 11.68
CA SER A 173 -13.11 -15.55 12.36
C SER A 173 -11.82 -15.59 11.56
N ILE A 174 -11.67 -16.53 10.62
CA ILE A 174 -10.54 -16.60 9.70
C ILE A 174 -10.37 -15.32 8.87
N LEU A 175 -11.45 -14.60 8.59
CA LEU A 175 -11.39 -13.33 7.85
C LEU A 175 -10.64 -12.24 8.63
N TYR A 176 -10.86 -12.17 9.95
CA TYR A 176 -10.09 -11.26 10.81
C TYR A 176 -8.60 -11.64 10.84
N LEU A 177 -8.31 -12.94 10.99
CA LEU A 177 -6.93 -13.43 10.97
C LEU A 177 -6.23 -13.15 9.63
N ALA A 178 -6.96 -13.23 8.52
CA ALA A 178 -6.43 -12.88 7.20
C ALA A 178 -6.04 -11.40 7.12
N VAL A 179 -6.87 -10.49 7.65
CA VAL A 179 -6.57 -9.05 7.68
C VAL A 179 -5.39 -8.76 8.59
N ALA A 180 -5.38 -9.27 9.82
CA ALA A 180 -4.31 -9.05 10.79
C ALA A 180 -2.97 -9.65 10.30
N GLY A 181 -2.98 -10.88 9.83
CA GLY A 181 -1.81 -11.56 9.27
C GLY A 181 -1.27 -10.87 8.01
N GLY A 182 -2.17 -10.43 7.13
CA GLY A 182 -1.81 -9.66 5.94
C GLY A 182 -1.17 -8.31 6.27
N ALA A 183 -1.59 -7.63 7.35
CA ALA A 183 -0.95 -6.41 7.82
C ALA A 183 0.50 -6.67 8.22
N PHE A 184 0.75 -7.74 8.97
CA PHE A 184 2.10 -8.15 9.38
C PHE A 184 2.99 -8.48 8.17
N ILE A 185 2.48 -9.27 7.23
CA ILE A 185 3.23 -9.62 6.01
C ILE A 185 3.50 -8.36 5.16
N THR A 186 2.55 -7.42 5.11
CA THR A 186 2.73 -6.12 4.43
C THR A 186 3.90 -5.35 5.02
N ALA A 187 4.00 -5.24 6.33
CA ALA A 187 5.12 -4.57 7.00
C ALA A 187 6.45 -5.24 6.64
N PHE A 188 6.50 -6.57 6.67
CA PHE A 188 7.71 -7.31 6.37
C PHE A 188 8.23 -7.05 4.96
N TYR A 189 7.40 -7.25 3.90
CA TYR A 189 7.90 -7.08 2.53
C TYR A 189 8.17 -5.61 2.16
N MET A 190 7.46 -4.65 2.75
CA MET A 190 7.71 -3.23 2.49
C MET A 190 9.03 -2.75 3.12
N PHE A 191 9.32 -3.15 4.36
CA PHE A 191 10.62 -2.86 4.96
C PHE A 191 11.75 -3.62 4.25
N ARG A 192 11.52 -4.89 3.87
CA ARG A 192 12.49 -5.64 3.06
C ARG A 192 12.83 -4.89 1.76
N LEU A 193 11.82 -4.39 1.04
CA LEU A 193 12.02 -3.61 -0.19
C LEU A 193 12.86 -2.36 0.10
N TRP A 194 12.51 -1.60 1.13
CA TRP A 194 13.22 -0.36 1.45
C TRP A 194 14.67 -0.63 1.89
N PHE A 195 14.88 -1.59 2.79
CA PHE A 195 16.23 -1.95 3.25
C PHE A 195 17.11 -2.50 2.12
N MET A 196 16.55 -3.33 1.25
CA MET A 196 17.31 -3.87 0.12
C MET A 196 17.72 -2.80 -0.90
N THR A 197 16.94 -1.73 -1.03
CA THR A 197 17.20 -0.68 -2.03
C THR A 197 18.06 0.45 -1.46
N PHE A 198 17.73 0.96 -0.28
CA PHE A 198 18.30 2.20 0.24
C PHE A 198 19.31 2.02 1.36
N ALA A 199 19.21 0.98 2.16
CA ALA A 199 20.09 0.76 3.31
C ALA A 199 21.32 -0.11 2.98
N GLY A 200 22.25 -0.14 3.93
CA GLY A 200 23.45 -0.98 3.85
C GLY A 200 24.52 -0.46 2.90
N SER A 201 25.35 -1.38 2.42
CA SER A 201 26.40 -1.12 1.43
C SER A 201 25.93 -1.45 0.01
N PRO A 202 26.48 -0.79 -1.02
CA PRO A 202 26.24 -1.16 -2.41
C PRO A 202 26.58 -2.63 -2.67
N ARG A 203 25.67 -3.36 -3.31
CA ARG A 203 25.94 -4.77 -3.69
C ARG A 203 26.52 -4.89 -5.08
N ASP A 204 26.21 -3.94 -5.97
CA ASP A 204 26.82 -3.80 -7.28
C ASP A 204 27.39 -2.38 -7.36
N GLN A 205 28.73 -2.29 -7.39
CA GLN A 205 29.44 -1.02 -7.38
C GLN A 205 29.15 -0.22 -8.64
N HIS A 206 29.05 -0.89 -9.79
CA HIS A 206 28.76 -0.23 -11.07
C HIS A 206 27.37 0.44 -11.06
N VAL A 207 26.36 -0.21 -10.49
CA VAL A 207 25.01 0.36 -10.33
C VAL A 207 25.02 1.56 -9.40
N PHE A 208 25.79 1.50 -8.31
CA PHE A 208 25.87 2.57 -7.33
C PHE A 208 26.59 3.83 -7.86
N GLU A 209 27.68 3.65 -8.61
CA GLU A 209 28.46 4.77 -9.16
C GLU A 209 27.70 5.59 -10.20
N HIS A 210 26.79 4.95 -10.94
CA HIS A 210 25.93 5.63 -11.91
C HIS A 210 24.66 6.21 -11.30
N ALA A 211 24.30 5.80 -10.07
CA ALA A 211 23.11 6.27 -9.40
C ALA A 211 23.23 7.75 -9.00
N HIS A 212 22.19 8.51 -9.28
CA HIS A 212 22.09 9.92 -8.92
C HIS A 212 20.64 10.28 -8.60
N GLU A 213 20.42 11.36 -7.85
CA GLU A 213 19.07 11.82 -7.53
C GLU A 213 18.34 12.29 -8.80
N SER A 214 17.08 12.00 -8.85
CA SER A 214 16.21 12.39 -9.97
C SER A 214 16.04 13.91 -10.06
N PRO A 215 15.83 14.46 -11.27
CA PRO A 215 15.65 15.89 -11.46
C PRO A 215 14.42 16.42 -10.70
N ARG A 216 14.40 17.73 -10.43
CA ARG A 216 13.33 18.38 -9.62
C ARG A 216 11.93 18.16 -10.17
N VAL A 217 11.77 17.99 -11.48
CA VAL A 217 10.48 17.66 -12.13
C VAL A 217 9.94 16.32 -11.64
N MET A 218 10.81 15.35 -11.30
CA MET A 218 10.42 14.05 -10.75
C MET A 218 10.27 14.08 -9.22
N THR A 219 11.16 14.79 -8.50
CA THR A 219 11.15 14.79 -7.04
C THR A 219 10.02 15.65 -6.44
N ARG A 220 9.58 16.73 -7.09
CA ARG A 220 8.46 17.56 -6.62
C ARG A 220 7.15 16.78 -6.46
N PRO A 221 6.70 15.96 -7.45
CA PRO A 221 5.52 15.11 -7.28
C PRO A 221 5.68 14.10 -6.14
N LEU A 222 6.90 13.58 -5.89
CA LEU A 222 7.14 12.65 -4.77
C LEU A 222 6.87 13.34 -3.43
N VAL A 223 7.38 14.57 -3.26
CA VAL A 223 7.16 15.33 -2.02
C VAL A 223 5.68 15.67 -1.84
N ALA A 224 4.99 16.11 -2.89
CA ALA A 224 3.56 16.40 -2.83
C ALA A 224 2.74 15.16 -2.42
N LEU A 225 2.99 14.01 -3.05
CA LEU A 225 2.32 12.75 -2.69
C LEU A 225 2.69 12.27 -1.29
N ALA A 226 3.92 12.52 -0.82
CA ALA A 226 4.33 12.20 0.55
C ALA A 226 3.52 13.00 1.58
N VAL A 227 3.26 14.28 1.33
CA VAL A 227 2.38 15.11 2.19
C VAL A 227 0.97 14.50 2.26
N PHE A 228 0.37 14.12 1.13
CA PHE A 228 -0.94 13.46 1.13
C PHE A 228 -0.90 12.07 1.76
N ALA A 229 0.16 11.30 1.59
CA ALA A 229 0.33 9.99 2.25
C ALA A 229 0.39 10.10 3.78
N VAL A 230 0.81 11.24 4.30
CA VAL A 230 0.76 11.55 5.74
C VAL A 230 -0.62 12.06 6.14
N ALA A 231 -1.12 13.11 5.49
CA ALA A 231 -2.22 13.92 5.97
C ALA A 231 -3.62 13.48 5.51
N ALA A 232 -3.76 12.69 4.45
CA ALA A 232 -5.06 12.35 3.86
C ALA A 232 -5.98 11.51 4.77
N GLY A 233 -5.45 10.97 5.86
CA GLY A 233 -6.23 10.25 6.87
C GLY A 233 -6.67 11.11 8.06
N TRP A 234 -6.19 12.35 8.17
CA TRP A 234 -6.49 13.18 9.31
C TRP A 234 -7.90 13.76 9.23
N ALA A 235 -8.58 13.82 10.39
CA ALA A 235 -9.83 14.54 10.53
C ALA A 235 -9.53 16.06 10.47
N LEU A 236 -9.56 16.62 9.28
CA LEU A 236 -9.55 18.07 9.11
C LEU A 236 -10.98 18.60 9.30
N PRO A 237 -11.17 19.80 9.89
CA PRO A 237 -12.48 20.45 9.94
C PRO A 237 -13.05 20.57 8.52
N GLY A 238 -14.11 19.84 8.21
CA GLY A 238 -14.67 19.69 6.85
C GLY A 238 -13.99 18.63 5.98
N GLY A 239 -13.10 17.79 6.53
CA GLY A 239 -12.37 16.72 5.83
C GLY A 239 -13.06 15.36 5.92
N LEU A 240 -12.49 14.40 5.20
CA LEU A 240 -12.96 13.01 5.09
C LEU A 240 -12.70 12.16 6.37
N GLY A 241 -12.51 12.80 7.52
CA GLY A 241 -12.38 12.08 8.78
C GLY A 241 -13.68 11.36 9.11
N VAL A 242 -13.59 10.06 9.24
CA VAL A 242 -14.68 9.23 9.73
C VAL A 242 -14.61 9.29 11.26
N GLU A 243 -15.58 9.98 11.89
CA GLU A 243 -15.89 9.82 13.30
C GLU A 243 -16.62 8.49 13.53
#